data_fae087966813c3eba62bf40afba71ef8
#
_entry.id   fae087966813c3eba62bf40afba71ef8
#
_cell.length_a   1.000
_cell.length_b   1.000
_cell.length_c   1.000
_cell.angle_alpha   90.00
_cell.angle_beta   90.00
_cell.angle_gamma   90.00
#
_symmetry.space_group_name_H-M   'P 1'
#
loop_
_entity.id
_entity.type
_entity.pdbx_description
1 polymer ?
#
loop_
_entity_poly.entity_id
_entity_poly.type
_entity_poly.pdbx_seq_one_letter_code
_entity_poly.pdbx_strand_id
1 'polypeptide(L)'
;MDRIFFLNSFSIKGAMKKVITVIILLFCKNGFSQTQFRDSISKQTFVYAVKDSTKLGLDVYNKTVAHDNNKKPCVIFVFGGAFVGGHRDDTLYKKYFQSLAEHNYIVISISYRLGLRGAKNLSKFNIAPLRKAIDMAVDDVYDATNWVIEHADTLGIDTSKIILSGSSSGAITVLESDFEKRNDASIAKKLPRDFNYAGIIAFSGAILSFDGSLKYKSAPAPVMMFHGTADKSVPYNQIRFLNKGFYGSSSIAKTFRENHYPYFIYREDNLGHEVSILPMYENIPNVLDFLDKFVLQKRPLQIDLDYNDPQAKPLLTLTAQELFKKLQQQGSAAMQK
;
A
#
# COMPACT_ATOMS: atom_id res chain seq x y z
N MET A 1 -20.74 -65.00 13.66
CA MET A 1 -20.67 -66.24 12.83
C MET A 1 -19.80 -65.92 11.64
N ASP A 2 -18.60 -66.28 11.82
CA ASP A 2 -17.51 -66.72 10.98
C ASP A 2 -17.81 -67.09 9.56
N ARG A 3 -16.97 -66.64 8.63
CA ARG A 3 -16.19 -67.53 7.75
C ARG A 3 -15.11 -66.74 6.99
N ILE A 4 -13.88 -67.05 7.38
CA ILE A 4 -12.62 -66.84 6.70
C ILE A 4 -12.55 -67.68 5.44
N PHE A 5 -12.11 -67.14 4.30
CA PHE A 5 -11.57 -67.95 3.20
C PHE A 5 -10.18 -67.38 2.79
N PHE A 6 -9.16 -68.19 3.09
CA PHE A 6 -7.86 -68.12 2.50
C PHE A 6 -7.90 -68.58 1.03
N LEU A 7 -7.26 -67.84 0.12
CA LEU A 7 -6.83 -68.38 -1.15
C LEU A 7 -5.42 -67.86 -1.52
N ASN A 8 -4.61 -68.80 -1.72
CA ASN A 8 -3.22 -68.92 -2.07
C ASN A 8 -2.63 -67.88 -3.02
N SER A 9 -1.42 -67.46 -2.64
CA SER A 9 -0.41 -66.78 -3.46
C SER A 9 0.08 -67.70 -4.59
N PHE A 10 -0.08 -67.27 -5.85
CA PHE A 10 0.70 -67.77 -6.96
C PHE A 10 1.65 -66.66 -7.45
N SER A 11 2.93 -67.04 -7.48
CA SER A 11 4.07 -66.18 -7.81
C SER A 11 4.06 -65.77 -9.30
N ILE A 12 3.82 -64.51 -9.60
CA ILE A 12 4.11 -63.89 -10.90
C ILE A 12 5.12 -62.75 -10.68
N LYS A 13 6.29 -63.12 -10.15
CA LYS A 13 7.39 -62.14 -9.87
C LYS A 13 8.46 -62.01 -10.98
N GLY A 14 8.32 -62.78 -12.10
CA GLY A 14 9.37 -62.82 -13.13
C GLY A 14 9.14 -62.00 -14.38
N ALA A 15 7.90 -61.88 -14.84
CA ALA A 15 7.57 -61.26 -16.13
C ALA A 15 7.27 -59.73 -16.06
N MET A 16 6.77 -59.27 -14.92
CA MET A 16 6.37 -57.88 -14.77
C MET A 16 7.54 -56.91 -14.57
N LYS A 17 8.71 -57.37 -14.08
CA LYS A 17 9.92 -56.52 -13.93
C LYS A 17 10.56 -56.10 -15.24
N LYS A 18 10.46 -56.91 -16.30
CA LYS A 18 11.05 -56.57 -17.61
C LYS A 18 10.16 -55.60 -18.43
N VAL A 19 8.83 -55.65 -18.25
CA VAL A 19 7.91 -54.76 -18.94
C VAL A 19 7.93 -53.33 -18.33
N ILE A 20 8.04 -53.23 -17.00
CA ILE A 20 8.12 -51.94 -16.31
C ILE A 20 9.45 -51.21 -16.62
N THR A 21 10.57 -51.92 -16.78
CA THR A 21 11.86 -51.31 -17.11
C THR A 21 11.90 -50.77 -18.54
N VAL A 22 11.21 -51.40 -19.49
CA VAL A 22 11.13 -50.92 -20.89
C VAL A 22 10.20 -49.72 -21.02
N ILE A 23 9.11 -49.63 -20.24
CA ILE A 23 8.22 -48.49 -20.25
C ILE A 23 8.87 -47.27 -19.61
N ILE A 24 9.69 -47.43 -18.55
CA ILE A 24 10.44 -46.30 -17.93
C ILE A 24 11.52 -45.77 -18.85
N LEU A 25 12.16 -46.63 -19.68
CA LEU A 25 13.19 -46.20 -20.65
C LEU A 25 12.61 -45.53 -21.92
N LEU A 26 11.34 -45.70 -22.24
CA LEU A 26 10.66 -45.02 -23.36
C LEU A 26 10.09 -43.66 -22.96
N PHE A 27 9.83 -43.38 -21.69
CA PHE A 27 9.43 -42.06 -21.21
C PHE A 27 10.60 -41.11 -20.93
N CYS A 28 11.86 -41.59 -20.87
CA CYS A 28 13.03 -40.74 -20.66
C CYS A 28 13.60 -40.08 -21.93
N LYS A 29 13.00 -40.29 -23.12
CA LYS A 29 13.49 -39.65 -24.37
C LYS A 29 12.66 -38.47 -24.88
N ASN A 30 11.56 -38.12 -24.26
CA ASN A 30 10.88 -36.88 -24.48
C ASN A 30 11.01 -35.99 -23.23
N GLY A 31 12.25 -35.58 -22.96
CA GLY A 31 12.52 -34.46 -22.09
C GLY A 31 11.98 -33.20 -22.75
N PHE A 32 10.67 -32.93 -22.66
CA PHE A 32 10.19 -31.56 -22.69
C PHE A 32 10.84 -30.89 -21.49
N SER A 33 11.96 -30.22 -21.76
CA SER A 33 12.43 -29.14 -20.93
C SER A 33 11.33 -28.11 -20.92
N GLN A 34 10.31 -28.29 -20.05
CA GLN A 34 9.56 -27.15 -19.54
C GLN A 34 10.59 -26.34 -18.77
N THR A 35 11.21 -25.39 -19.46
CA THR A 35 11.71 -24.20 -18.80
C THR A 35 10.49 -23.65 -18.09
N GLN A 36 10.33 -24.01 -16.80
CA GLN A 36 9.52 -23.24 -15.87
C GLN A 36 10.19 -21.86 -15.88
N PHE A 37 9.70 -20.97 -16.74
CA PHE A 37 9.86 -19.55 -16.53
C PHE A 37 9.20 -19.32 -15.16
N ARG A 38 10.00 -19.32 -14.09
CA ARG A 38 9.57 -18.78 -12.82
C ARG A 38 9.24 -17.34 -13.13
N ASP A 39 7.97 -16.99 -13.15
CA ASP A 39 7.49 -15.63 -13.14
C ASP A 39 8.20 -14.91 -12.00
N SER A 40 9.30 -14.24 -12.30
CA SER A 40 10.09 -13.57 -11.29
C SER A 40 9.67 -12.10 -11.25
N ILE A 41 9.37 -11.63 -10.04
CA ILE A 41 9.17 -10.21 -9.82
C ILE A 41 10.55 -9.55 -9.89
N SER A 42 10.72 -8.70 -10.91
CA SER A 42 11.91 -7.86 -11.05
C SER A 42 11.83 -6.64 -10.14
N LYS A 43 12.97 -6.17 -9.66
CA LYS A 43 13.11 -4.88 -8.98
C LYS A 43 14.11 -4.02 -9.74
N GLN A 44 13.70 -2.81 -10.13
CA GLN A 44 14.56 -1.80 -10.76
C GLN A 44 14.51 -0.52 -9.93
N THR A 45 15.63 0.17 -9.80
CA THR A 45 15.76 1.41 -9.01
C THR A 45 16.09 2.59 -9.91
N PHE A 46 15.37 3.69 -9.72
CA PHE A 46 15.57 4.94 -10.46
C PHE A 46 15.63 6.14 -9.50
N VAL A 47 16.17 7.26 -9.97
CA VAL A 47 16.07 8.56 -9.31
C VAL A 47 15.03 9.38 -10.05
N TYR A 48 13.96 9.77 -9.34
CA TYR A 48 12.85 10.53 -9.94
C TYR A 48 12.96 12.04 -9.72
N ALA A 49 13.69 12.46 -8.70
CA ALA A 49 13.94 13.89 -8.41
C ALA A 49 15.23 14.09 -7.63
N VAL A 50 15.75 15.32 -7.68
CA VAL A 50 16.83 15.81 -6.81
C VAL A 50 16.34 17.08 -6.14
N LYS A 51 16.27 17.08 -4.81
CA LYS A 51 15.80 18.20 -3.98
C LYS A 51 16.87 18.55 -2.94
N ASP A 52 17.29 19.81 -2.90
CA ASP A 52 18.29 20.27 -1.93
C ASP A 52 19.52 19.32 -1.84
N SER A 53 20.04 18.90 -2.99
CA SER A 53 21.13 17.91 -3.15
C SER A 53 20.78 16.48 -2.74
N THR A 54 19.56 16.21 -2.28
CA THR A 54 19.07 14.86 -1.94
C THR A 54 18.48 14.18 -3.18
N LYS A 55 19.03 13.01 -3.55
CA LYS A 55 18.46 12.16 -4.59
C LYS A 55 17.27 11.39 -4.03
N LEU A 56 16.10 11.61 -4.61
CA LEU A 56 14.88 10.87 -4.29
C LEU A 56 14.74 9.69 -5.27
N GLY A 57 14.82 8.49 -4.73
CA GLY A 57 14.75 7.26 -5.51
C GLY A 57 13.37 6.62 -5.46
N LEU A 58 13.11 5.78 -6.45
CA LEU A 58 11.97 4.86 -6.47
C LEU A 58 12.42 3.47 -6.89
N ASP A 59 11.71 2.46 -6.39
CA ASP A 59 11.89 1.07 -6.76
C ASP A 59 10.64 0.56 -7.49
N VAL A 60 10.81 0.05 -8.69
CA VAL A 60 9.75 -0.52 -9.54
C VAL A 60 9.76 -2.03 -9.37
N TYR A 61 8.66 -2.60 -8.88
CA TYR A 61 8.42 -4.03 -8.80
C TYR A 61 7.43 -4.41 -9.88
N ASN A 62 7.83 -5.28 -10.80
CA ASN A 62 7.01 -5.75 -11.91
C ASN A 62 7.19 -7.25 -12.12
N LYS A 63 6.08 -7.96 -12.29
CA LYS A 63 6.09 -9.33 -12.76
C LYS A 63 6.20 -9.32 -14.28
N THR A 64 7.32 -9.83 -14.79
CA THR A 64 7.51 -9.98 -16.23
C THR A 64 6.73 -11.22 -16.70
N VAL A 65 5.73 -11.01 -17.53
CA VAL A 65 5.00 -12.08 -18.21
C VAL A 65 5.44 -12.07 -19.67
N ALA A 66 5.93 -13.20 -20.17
CA ALA A 66 6.34 -13.31 -21.58
C ALA A 66 5.12 -13.03 -22.47
N HIS A 67 5.28 -12.14 -23.46
CA HIS A 67 4.26 -11.76 -24.45
C HIS A 67 3.03 -10.99 -23.93
N ASP A 68 3.06 -10.42 -22.73
CA ASP A 68 2.01 -9.51 -22.28
C ASP A 68 2.36 -8.06 -22.64
N ASN A 69 1.73 -7.55 -23.70
CA ASN A 69 1.87 -6.16 -24.15
C ASN A 69 0.81 -5.21 -23.54
N ASN A 70 -0.05 -5.70 -22.67
CA ASN A 70 -1.09 -4.88 -22.05
C ASN A 70 -0.48 -3.94 -21.00
N LYS A 71 -0.91 -2.70 -21.04
CA LYS A 71 -0.55 -1.75 -19.97
C LYS A 71 -1.22 -2.15 -18.67
N LYS A 72 -0.45 -2.11 -17.58
CA LYS A 72 -0.87 -2.53 -16.23
C LYS A 72 -1.25 -1.34 -15.37
N PRO A 73 -2.18 -1.51 -14.40
CA PRO A 73 -2.37 -0.55 -13.33
C PRO A 73 -1.10 -0.39 -12.51
N CYS A 74 -0.91 0.80 -11.94
CA CYS A 74 0.27 1.14 -11.14
C CYS A 74 -0.13 1.56 -9.72
N VAL A 75 0.53 1.02 -8.71
CA VAL A 75 0.40 1.43 -7.31
C VAL A 75 1.68 2.13 -6.88
N ILE A 76 1.59 3.45 -6.63
CA ILE A 76 2.67 4.24 -6.03
C ILE A 76 2.52 4.13 -4.51
N PHE A 77 3.54 3.58 -3.84
CA PHE A 77 3.54 3.35 -2.40
C PHE A 77 4.42 4.34 -1.66
N VAL A 78 3.89 4.88 -0.56
CA VAL A 78 4.55 5.81 0.35
C VAL A 78 4.68 5.16 1.73
N PHE A 79 5.90 4.96 2.19
CA PHE A 79 6.17 4.31 3.47
C PHE A 79 5.81 5.18 4.69
N GLY A 80 5.64 4.54 5.84
CA GLY A 80 5.43 5.17 7.15
C GLY A 80 6.74 5.60 7.81
N GLY A 81 6.62 6.27 8.97
CA GLY A 81 7.77 6.67 9.78
C GLY A 81 7.69 8.09 10.33
N ALA A 82 6.46 8.59 10.54
CA ALA A 82 6.17 9.88 11.17
C ALA A 82 6.90 11.08 10.54
N PHE A 83 7.21 11.03 9.25
CA PHE A 83 8.04 12.02 8.52
C PHE A 83 9.44 12.21 9.09
N VAL A 84 9.94 11.27 9.89
CA VAL A 84 11.24 11.27 10.56
C VAL A 84 12.16 10.19 10.01
N GLY A 85 11.61 9.00 9.74
CA GLY A 85 12.36 7.81 9.36
C GLY A 85 11.60 6.97 8.32
N GLY A 86 12.10 5.75 8.08
CA GLY A 86 11.56 4.82 7.11
C GLY A 86 12.33 4.82 5.78
N HIS A 87 12.10 3.77 4.99
CA HIS A 87 12.77 3.56 3.71
C HIS A 87 11.78 2.93 2.72
N ARG A 88 11.92 3.27 1.41
CA ARG A 88 11.08 2.72 0.34
C ARG A 88 11.23 1.20 0.15
N ASP A 89 12.39 0.65 0.52
CA ASP A 89 12.74 -0.77 0.38
C ASP A 89 12.71 -1.54 1.71
N ASP A 90 12.00 -1.00 2.72
CA ASP A 90 11.83 -1.67 4.00
C ASP A 90 11.17 -3.05 3.80
N THR A 91 11.74 -4.05 4.46
CA THR A 91 11.28 -5.44 4.39
C THR A 91 9.83 -5.63 4.86
N LEU A 92 9.34 -4.73 5.73
CA LEU A 92 7.96 -4.69 6.20
C LEU A 92 6.92 -4.60 5.07
N TYR A 93 7.28 -3.99 3.93
CA TYR A 93 6.35 -3.80 2.82
C TYR A 93 6.51 -4.82 1.69
N LYS A 94 7.58 -5.63 1.75
CA LYS A 94 7.97 -6.51 0.64
C LYS A 94 6.88 -7.51 0.26
N LYS A 95 6.20 -8.11 1.24
CA LYS A 95 5.10 -9.07 0.98
C LYS A 95 3.94 -8.39 0.25
N TYR A 96 3.58 -7.18 0.66
CA TYR A 96 2.54 -6.38 0.01
C TYR A 96 2.88 -6.06 -1.45
N PHE A 97 4.12 -5.60 -1.71
CA PHE A 97 4.58 -5.31 -3.07
C PHE A 97 4.57 -6.55 -3.95
N GLN A 98 5.06 -7.67 -3.43
CA GLN A 98 5.07 -8.95 -4.14
C GLN A 98 3.65 -9.42 -4.45
N SER A 99 2.74 -9.37 -3.48
CA SER A 99 1.35 -9.77 -3.68
C SER A 99 0.64 -8.95 -4.77
N LEU A 100 0.85 -7.63 -4.80
CA LEU A 100 0.27 -6.80 -5.86
C LEU A 100 0.90 -7.09 -7.23
N ALA A 101 2.22 -7.27 -7.28
CA ALA A 101 2.92 -7.58 -8.54
C ALA A 101 2.49 -8.96 -9.09
N GLU A 102 2.26 -9.95 -8.24
CA GLU A 102 1.71 -11.26 -8.62
C GLU A 102 0.33 -11.16 -9.26
N HIS A 103 -0.45 -10.13 -8.88
CA HIS A 103 -1.78 -9.85 -9.43
C HIS A 103 -1.76 -8.79 -10.55
N ASN A 104 -0.64 -8.68 -11.28
CA ASN A 104 -0.48 -7.82 -12.46
C ASN A 104 -0.54 -6.30 -12.18
N TYR A 105 -0.22 -5.85 -10.98
CA TYR A 105 0.02 -4.44 -10.70
C TYR A 105 1.52 -4.14 -10.78
N ILE A 106 1.89 -2.99 -11.36
CA ILE A 106 3.23 -2.46 -11.20
C ILE A 106 3.25 -1.69 -9.90
N VAL A 107 4.18 -2.04 -8.99
CA VAL A 107 4.31 -1.37 -7.70
C VAL A 107 5.54 -0.48 -7.71
N ILE A 108 5.37 0.78 -7.37
CA ILE A 108 6.45 1.77 -7.31
C ILE A 108 6.54 2.31 -5.89
N SER A 109 7.55 1.87 -5.14
CA SER A 109 7.81 2.40 -3.80
C SER A 109 8.77 3.57 -3.88
N ILE A 110 8.39 4.73 -3.30
CA ILE A 110 9.13 5.97 -3.43
C ILE A 110 9.84 6.37 -2.14
N SER A 111 11.03 6.98 -2.24
CA SER A 111 11.59 7.81 -1.19
C SER A 111 10.91 9.18 -1.22
N TYR A 112 10.78 9.83 -0.09
CA TYR A 112 10.29 11.20 0.02
C TYR A 112 11.05 11.93 1.13
N ARG A 113 11.03 13.26 1.11
CA ARG A 113 11.71 14.08 2.12
C ARG A 113 11.06 13.96 3.48
N LEU A 114 11.84 13.65 4.49
CA LEU A 114 11.41 13.45 5.87
C LEU A 114 11.42 14.78 6.62
N GLY A 115 10.38 15.58 6.42
CA GLY A 115 10.31 16.98 6.84
C GLY A 115 10.32 17.22 8.34
N LEU A 116 10.13 16.16 9.16
CA LEU A 116 10.25 16.26 10.63
C LEU A 116 11.57 15.69 11.17
N ARG A 117 12.48 15.20 10.31
CA ARG A 117 13.78 14.73 10.76
C ARG A 117 14.58 15.89 11.37
N GLY A 118 15.01 15.74 12.62
CA GLY A 118 15.73 16.79 13.36
C GLY A 118 14.87 17.94 13.88
N ALA A 119 13.54 17.92 13.68
CA ALA A 119 12.66 18.94 14.23
C ALA A 119 12.62 18.87 15.77
N LYS A 120 12.83 20.04 16.44
CA LYS A 120 12.96 20.10 17.92
C LYS A 120 11.68 20.49 18.64
N ASN A 121 10.72 21.16 17.98
CA ASN A 121 9.61 21.85 18.63
C ASN A 121 8.23 21.41 18.08
N LEU A 122 7.95 20.11 18.10
CA LEU A 122 6.59 19.63 17.86
C LEU A 122 5.76 19.76 19.14
N SER A 123 4.68 20.51 19.06
CA SER A 123 3.71 20.61 20.15
C SER A 123 2.29 20.57 19.62
N LYS A 124 1.34 20.23 20.50
CA LYS A 124 -0.11 20.23 20.16
C LYS A 124 -0.60 21.59 19.69
N PHE A 125 0.09 22.66 20.07
CA PHE A 125 -0.27 24.05 19.72
C PHE A 125 0.46 24.57 18.47
N ASN A 126 1.54 23.91 18.05
CA ASN A 126 2.31 24.31 16.85
C ASN A 126 2.34 23.15 15.85
N ILE A 127 1.36 23.12 14.96
CA ILE A 127 1.24 22.13 13.90
C ILE A 127 1.89 22.54 12.59
N ALA A 128 2.48 23.75 12.52
CA ALA A 128 3.13 24.25 11.30
C ALA A 128 4.27 23.36 10.79
N PRO A 129 5.15 22.78 11.64
CA PRO A 129 6.15 21.83 11.18
C PRO A 129 5.54 20.56 10.57
N LEU A 130 4.44 20.06 11.13
CA LEU A 130 3.73 18.90 10.58
C LEU A 130 3.11 19.22 9.21
N ARG A 131 2.43 20.38 9.07
CA ARG A 131 1.89 20.81 7.78
C ARG A 131 3.01 20.91 6.73
N LYS A 132 4.13 21.57 7.06
CA LYS A 132 5.28 21.67 6.16
C LYS A 132 5.82 20.29 5.73
N ALA A 133 5.90 19.34 6.67
CA ALA A 133 6.36 17.99 6.36
C ALA A 133 5.40 17.24 5.43
N ILE A 134 4.10 17.40 5.65
CA ILE A 134 3.06 16.86 4.76
C ILE A 134 3.19 17.49 3.36
N ASP A 135 3.28 18.82 3.27
CA ASP A 135 3.42 19.52 1.99
C ASP A 135 4.66 19.06 1.22
N MET A 136 5.80 18.87 1.93
CA MET A 136 7.02 18.34 1.30
C MET A 136 6.82 16.92 0.76
N ALA A 137 6.14 16.06 1.50
CA ALA A 137 5.89 14.70 1.08
C ALA A 137 4.89 14.62 -0.09
N VAL A 138 3.86 15.46 -0.09
CA VAL A 138 2.89 15.61 -1.20
C VAL A 138 3.59 16.13 -2.46
N ASP A 139 4.50 17.13 -2.32
CA ASP A 139 5.31 17.64 -3.41
C ASP A 139 6.15 16.54 -4.06
N ASP A 140 6.74 15.67 -3.25
CA ASP A 140 7.55 14.55 -3.71
C ASP A 140 6.70 13.45 -4.36
N VAL A 141 5.49 13.17 -3.85
CA VAL A 141 4.54 12.26 -4.50
C VAL A 141 4.13 12.77 -5.89
N TYR A 142 3.91 14.07 -6.05
CA TYR A 142 3.56 14.63 -7.34
C TYR A 142 4.73 14.56 -8.33
N ASP A 143 5.96 14.79 -7.89
CA ASP A 143 7.13 14.61 -8.74
C ASP A 143 7.31 13.14 -9.16
N ALA A 144 7.12 12.20 -8.23
CA ALA A 144 7.14 10.77 -8.55
C ALA A 144 6.01 10.37 -9.52
N THR A 145 4.82 10.95 -9.35
CA THR A 145 3.69 10.71 -10.25
C THR A 145 3.97 11.21 -11.67
N ASN A 146 4.56 12.41 -11.81
CA ASN A 146 4.98 12.93 -13.11
C ASN A 146 6.03 12.03 -13.76
N TRP A 147 7.03 11.61 -12.99
CA TRP A 147 8.04 10.68 -13.48
C TRP A 147 7.40 9.37 -13.99
N VAL A 148 6.43 8.84 -13.27
CA VAL A 148 5.67 7.62 -13.67
C VAL A 148 4.91 7.86 -14.97
N ILE A 149 4.25 9.01 -15.12
CA ILE A 149 3.51 9.39 -16.34
C ILE A 149 4.47 9.49 -17.54
N GLU A 150 5.62 10.14 -17.35
CA GLU A 150 6.65 10.31 -18.39
C GLU A 150 7.28 8.98 -18.84
N HIS A 151 7.38 8.00 -17.93
CA HIS A 151 7.97 6.68 -18.22
C HIS A 151 6.94 5.57 -18.43
N ALA A 152 5.65 5.92 -18.50
CA ALA A 152 4.55 4.96 -18.54
C ALA A 152 4.64 3.97 -19.71
N ASP A 153 5.00 4.43 -20.89
CA ASP A 153 5.12 3.57 -22.07
C ASP A 153 6.26 2.56 -21.92
N THR A 154 7.41 2.99 -21.44
CA THR A 154 8.58 2.13 -21.20
C THR A 154 8.33 1.09 -20.11
N LEU A 155 7.57 1.45 -19.09
CA LEU A 155 7.26 0.57 -17.95
C LEU A 155 6.00 -0.28 -18.19
N GLY A 156 5.23 -0.03 -19.24
CA GLY A 156 3.96 -0.71 -19.51
C GLY A 156 2.84 -0.30 -18.52
N ILE A 157 2.80 0.98 -18.11
CA ILE A 157 1.83 1.51 -17.15
C ILE A 157 0.63 2.13 -17.86
N ASP A 158 -0.57 1.82 -17.40
CA ASP A 158 -1.80 2.53 -17.73
C ASP A 158 -1.94 3.77 -16.82
N THR A 159 -1.66 4.95 -17.36
CA THR A 159 -1.71 6.21 -16.61
C THR A 159 -3.10 6.58 -16.11
N SER A 160 -4.16 6.02 -16.69
CA SER A 160 -5.53 6.18 -16.20
C SER A 160 -5.84 5.33 -14.96
N LYS A 161 -4.90 4.46 -14.57
CA LYS A 161 -5.03 3.53 -13.44
C LYS A 161 -3.84 3.64 -12.48
N ILE A 162 -3.44 4.87 -12.15
CA ILE A 162 -2.45 5.14 -11.11
C ILE A 162 -3.18 5.26 -9.77
N ILE A 163 -2.81 4.40 -8.84
CA ILE A 163 -3.33 4.30 -7.48
C ILE A 163 -2.24 4.77 -6.50
N LEU A 164 -2.60 5.52 -5.48
CA LEU A 164 -1.72 5.78 -4.36
C LEU A 164 -2.00 4.81 -3.22
N SER A 165 -0.95 4.34 -2.57
CA SER A 165 -1.04 3.52 -1.35
C SER A 165 -0.05 4.00 -0.33
N GLY A 166 -0.39 3.96 0.97
CA GLY A 166 0.55 4.42 1.98
C GLY A 166 0.24 3.92 3.38
N SER A 167 1.29 3.91 4.22
CA SER A 167 1.27 3.48 5.61
C SER A 167 1.52 4.66 6.56
N SER A 168 0.70 4.85 7.61
CA SER A 168 0.94 5.86 8.67
C SER A 168 1.17 7.27 8.08
N SER A 169 2.34 7.89 8.26
CA SER A 169 2.68 9.16 7.60
C SER A 169 2.58 9.09 6.08
N GLY A 170 2.87 7.95 5.46
CA GLY A 170 2.64 7.72 4.05
C GLY A 170 1.16 7.68 3.68
N ALA A 171 0.31 7.10 4.56
CA ALA A 171 -1.15 7.11 4.39
C ALA A 171 -1.72 8.54 4.50
N ILE A 172 -1.21 9.35 5.42
CA ILE A 172 -1.50 10.78 5.50
C ILE A 172 -1.14 11.46 4.17
N THR A 173 0.07 11.21 3.66
CA THR A 173 0.58 11.83 2.44
C THR A 173 -0.30 11.48 1.22
N VAL A 174 -0.69 10.22 1.04
CA VAL A 174 -1.50 9.81 -0.13
C VAL A 174 -2.94 10.34 -0.07
N LEU A 175 -3.53 10.42 1.13
CA LEU A 175 -4.84 11.04 1.33
C LEU A 175 -4.78 12.55 1.05
N GLU A 176 -3.76 13.25 1.55
CA GLU A 176 -3.52 14.66 1.28
C GLU A 176 -3.27 14.92 -0.22
N SER A 177 -2.55 14.04 -0.90
CA SER A 177 -2.27 14.19 -2.32
C SER A 177 -3.55 14.21 -3.17
N ASP A 178 -4.52 13.33 -2.91
CA ASP A 178 -5.81 13.40 -3.61
C ASP A 178 -6.62 14.61 -3.12
N PHE A 179 -6.64 14.89 -1.81
CA PHE A 179 -7.38 16.02 -1.25
C PHE A 179 -6.94 17.36 -1.84
N GLU A 180 -5.64 17.64 -1.90
CA GLU A 180 -5.07 18.84 -2.49
C GLU A 180 -5.34 18.92 -4.00
N LYS A 181 -5.25 17.79 -4.72
CA LYS A 181 -5.59 17.72 -6.15
C LYS A 181 -7.06 18.04 -6.41
N ARG A 182 -7.98 17.47 -5.62
CA ARG A 182 -9.44 17.69 -5.78
C ARG A 182 -9.90 19.06 -5.36
N ASN A 183 -9.09 19.78 -4.60
CA ASN A 183 -9.34 21.16 -4.17
C ASN A 183 -8.61 22.23 -5.01
N ASP A 184 -7.96 21.84 -6.11
CA ASP A 184 -7.19 22.74 -6.99
C ASP A 184 -6.11 23.53 -6.23
N ALA A 185 -5.49 22.91 -5.24
CA ALA A 185 -4.44 23.55 -4.47
C ALA A 185 -3.24 23.91 -5.36
N SER A 186 -2.52 24.97 -4.97
CA SER A 186 -1.38 25.46 -5.78
C SER A 186 -0.31 24.41 -6.00
N ILE A 187 -0.06 23.55 -5.01
CA ILE A 187 0.91 22.44 -5.09
C ILE A 187 0.50 21.38 -6.13
N ALA A 188 -0.80 21.17 -6.34
CA ALA A 188 -1.34 20.19 -7.28
C ALA A 188 -1.22 20.61 -8.75
N LYS A 189 -0.87 21.89 -9.02
CA LYS A 189 -0.64 22.40 -10.38
C LYS A 189 0.57 21.75 -11.07
N LYS A 190 1.42 21.04 -10.32
CA LYS A 190 2.50 20.20 -10.86
C LYS A 190 1.99 19.04 -11.70
N LEU A 191 0.85 18.48 -11.35
CA LEU A 191 0.25 17.37 -12.09
C LEU A 191 -0.49 17.89 -13.34
N PRO A 192 -0.57 17.10 -14.41
CA PRO A 192 -1.40 17.45 -15.56
C PRO A 192 -2.84 17.79 -15.12
N ARG A 193 -3.44 18.78 -15.76
CA ARG A 193 -4.76 19.32 -15.36
C ARG A 193 -5.80 18.21 -15.28
N ASP A 194 -5.84 17.35 -16.30
CA ASP A 194 -6.85 16.30 -16.45
C ASP A 194 -6.46 14.99 -15.72
N PHE A 195 -5.27 14.94 -15.11
CA PHE A 195 -4.84 13.78 -14.36
C PHE A 195 -5.59 13.70 -13.02
N ASN A 196 -6.03 12.49 -12.68
CA ASN A 196 -6.59 12.15 -11.38
C ASN A 196 -6.16 10.75 -10.99
N TYR A 197 -5.91 10.55 -9.69
CA TYR A 197 -5.65 9.21 -9.17
C TYR A 197 -6.90 8.33 -9.33
N ALA A 198 -6.70 7.06 -9.67
CA ALA A 198 -7.77 6.09 -9.89
C ALA A 198 -8.28 5.47 -8.58
N GLY A 199 -7.49 5.55 -7.50
CA GLY A 199 -7.86 5.06 -6.17
C GLY A 199 -6.81 5.40 -5.14
N ILE A 200 -7.19 5.36 -3.86
CA ILE A 200 -6.30 5.57 -2.71
C ILE A 200 -6.45 4.40 -1.76
N ILE A 201 -5.32 3.88 -1.22
CA ILE A 201 -5.30 2.86 -0.17
C ILE A 201 -4.51 3.42 1.01
N ALA A 202 -5.15 3.60 2.14
CA ALA A 202 -4.59 4.23 3.33
C ALA A 202 -4.61 3.27 4.54
N PHE A 203 -3.44 2.94 5.06
CA PHE A 203 -3.28 2.14 6.27
C PHE A 203 -2.96 3.06 7.45
N SER A 204 -3.95 3.32 8.33
CA SER A 204 -3.90 4.25 9.47
C SER A 204 -3.53 5.68 9.04
N GLY A 205 -4.35 6.29 8.18
CA GLY A 205 -4.14 7.63 7.65
C GLY A 205 -5.12 8.67 8.19
N ALA A 206 -4.86 9.94 7.89
CA ALA A 206 -5.72 11.07 8.19
C ALA A 206 -5.45 12.24 7.23
N ILE A 207 -6.37 13.20 7.16
CA ILE A 207 -6.25 14.44 6.38
C ILE A 207 -6.16 15.63 7.34
N LEU A 208 -5.21 16.54 7.12
CA LEU A 208 -5.04 17.77 7.88
C LEU A 208 -5.69 18.95 7.13
N SER A 209 -6.91 19.33 7.51
CA SER A 209 -7.63 20.46 6.91
C SER A 209 -7.59 21.69 7.81
N PHE A 210 -7.50 22.87 7.19
CA PHE A 210 -7.57 24.18 7.85
C PHE A 210 -8.91 24.89 7.65
N ASP A 211 -9.88 24.25 6.97
CA ASP A 211 -11.18 24.84 6.62
C ASP A 211 -12.32 24.42 7.56
N GLY A 212 -11.99 23.86 8.72
CA GLY A 212 -12.96 23.46 9.73
C GLY A 212 -13.75 22.18 9.41
N SER A 213 -13.66 21.67 8.19
CA SER A 213 -14.29 20.40 7.75
C SER A 213 -13.57 19.86 6.51
N LEU A 214 -13.83 18.58 6.19
CA LEU A 214 -13.39 18.01 4.91
C LEU A 214 -14.38 18.40 3.82
N LYS A 215 -13.94 19.22 2.89
CA LYS A 215 -14.72 19.62 1.70
C LYS A 215 -13.91 19.40 0.45
N TYR A 216 -14.53 18.78 -0.54
CA TYR A 216 -13.96 18.54 -1.85
C TYR A 216 -14.64 19.41 -2.89
N LYS A 217 -13.87 20.13 -3.71
CA LYS A 217 -14.41 20.92 -4.85
C LYS A 217 -14.83 20.00 -6.00
N SER A 218 -14.15 18.88 -6.17
CA SER A 218 -14.50 17.86 -7.15
C SER A 218 -14.50 16.48 -6.46
N ALA A 219 -15.24 15.52 -7.00
CA ALA A 219 -15.34 14.18 -6.41
C ALA A 219 -13.95 13.54 -6.22
N PRO A 220 -13.64 13.05 -5.01
CA PRO A 220 -12.35 12.41 -4.72
C PRO A 220 -12.23 11.05 -5.43
N ALA A 221 -11.01 10.52 -5.48
CA ALA A 221 -10.78 9.14 -5.88
C ALA A 221 -11.48 8.17 -4.91
N PRO A 222 -11.93 6.99 -5.36
CA PRO A 222 -12.34 5.92 -4.45
C PRO A 222 -11.25 5.67 -3.41
N VAL A 223 -11.63 5.52 -2.14
CA VAL A 223 -10.67 5.33 -1.05
C VAL A 223 -10.92 4.03 -0.31
N MET A 224 -9.85 3.25 -0.10
CA MET A 224 -9.83 2.16 0.87
C MET A 224 -9.05 2.58 2.10
N MET A 225 -9.61 2.37 3.27
CA MET A 225 -9.01 2.74 4.55
C MET A 225 -9.02 1.55 5.50
N PHE A 226 -7.86 1.22 6.06
CA PHE A 226 -7.72 0.34 7.21
C PHE A 226 -7.35 1.17 8.43
N HIS A 227 -8.03 0.98 9.57
CA HIS A 227 -7.71 1.76 10.77
C HIS A 227 -8.12 1.03 12.05
N GLY A 228 -7.22 1.01 13.03
CA GLY A 228 -7.50 0.52 14.36
C GLY A 228 -8.31 1.55 15.17
N THR A 229 -9.41 1.14 15.79
CA THR A 229 -10.27 2.09 16.53
C THR A 229 -9.62 2.63 17.79
N ALA A 230 -8.57 1.95 18.31
CA ALA A 230 -7.77 2.37 19.46
C ALA A 230 -6.43 3.05 19.09
N ASP A 231 -6.25 3.47 17.82
CA ASP A 231 -5.03 4.14 17.36
C ASP A 231 -4.81 5.48 18.09
N LYS A 232 -3.66 5.58 18.77
CA LYS A 232 -3.22 6.79 19.51
C LYS A 232 -2.17 7.61 18.75
N SER A 233 -1.59 7.05 17.68
CA SER A 233 -0.56 7.71 16.86
C SER A 233 -1.18 8.56 15.76
N VAL A 234 -2.15 8.01 15.03
CA VAL A 234 -2.96 8.72 14.03
C VAL A 234 -4.42 8.61 14.46
N PRO A 235 -5.17 9.71 14.61
CA PRO A 235 -6.53 9.65 15.13
C PRO A 235 -7.44 8.86 14.20
N TYR A 236 -8.16 7.88 14.74
CA TYR A 236 -9.20 7.17 14.02
C TYR A 236 -10.40 8.08 13.69
N ASN A 237 -10.84 8.90 14.63
CA ASN A 237 -11.91 9.88 14.45
C ASN A 237 -11.34 11.23 13.96
N GLN A 238 -11.38 12.25 14.79
CA GLN A 238 -10.83 13.57 14.48
C GLN A 238 -10.30 14.27 15.73
N ILE A 239 -9.29 15.10 15.54
CA ILE A 239 -8.83 16.07 16.51
C ILE A 239 -9.04 17.45 15.89
N ARG A 240 -9.82 18.33 16.56
CA ARG A 240 -10.13 19.67 16.05
C ARG A 240 -9.78 20.74 17.07
N PHE A 241 -9.25 21.85 16.56
CA PHE A 241 -9.07 23.07 17.31
C PHE A 241 -9.34 24.27 16.38
N LEU A 242 -10.40 25.00 16.68
CA LEU A 242 -10.92 26.07 15.81
C LEU A 242 -11.18 25.54 14.39
N ASN A 243 -10.61 26.19 13.36
CA ASN A 243 -10.75 25.80 11.97
C ASN A 243 -9.74 24.72 11.52
N LYS A 244 -8.86 24.26 12.41
CA LYS A 244 -7.87 23.22 12.10
C LYS A 244 -8.38 21.88 12.57
N GLY A 245 -8.33 20.89 11.70
CA GLY A 245 -8.75 19.53 12.01
C GLY A 245 -7.82 18.49 11.40
N PHE A 246 -7.54 17.45 12.19
CA PHE A 246 -6.86 16.25 11.71
C PHE A 246 -7.92 15.14 11.70
N TYR A 247 -8.38 14.78 10.50
CA TYR A 247 -9.53 13.93 10.25
C TYR A 247 -9.08 12.52 9.90
N GLY A 248 -9.32 11.58 10.80
CA GLY A 248 -9.02 10.17 10.60
C GLY A 248 -10.05 9.44 9.73
N SER A 249 -9.81 8.15 9.52
CA SER A 249 -10.58 7.32 8.59
C SER A 249 -12.08 7.31 8.87
N SER A 250 -12.51 7.34 10.14
CA SER A 250 -13.93 7.44 10.51
C SER A 250 -14.59 8.73 10.00
N SER A 251 -13.89 9.87 10.15
CA SER A 251 -14.38 11.16 9.68
C SER A 251 -14.36 11.28 8.15
N ILE A 252 -13.35 10.70 7.50
CA ILE A 252 -13.28 10.63 6.03
C ILE A 252 -14.44 9.77 5.51
N ALA A 253 -14.66 8.57 6.05
CA ALA A 253 -15.77 7.70 5.66
C ALA A 253 -17.14 8.38 5.84
N LYS A 254 -17.33 9.12 6.95
CA LYS A 254 -18.54 9.93 7.17
C LYS A 254 -18.73 10.95 6.05
N THR A 255 -17.70 11.73 5.72
CA THR A 255 -17.74 12.72 4.64
C THR A 255 -18.06 12.06 3.28
N PHE A 256 -17.44 10.91 2.98
CA PHE A 256 -17.69 10.17 1.75
C PHE A 256 -19.12 9.64 1.68
N ARG A 257 -19.64 9.12 2.78
CA ARG A 257 -21.02 8.62 2.86
C ARG A 257 -22.03 9.74 2.61
N GLU A 258 -21.86 10.89 3.27
CA GLU A 258 -22.77 12.05 3.16
C GLU A 258 -22.79 12.65 1.75
N ASN A 259 -21.69 12.51 1.00
CA ASN A 259 -21.57 13.02 -0.38
C ASN A 259 -21.69 11.94 -1.45
N HIS A 260 -22.05 10.72 -1.09
CA HIS A 260 -22.20 9.58 -2.00
C HIS A 260 -20.90 9.24 -2.78
N TYR A 261 -19.73 9.57 -2.23
CA TYR A 261 -18.44 9.17 -2.81
C TYR A 261 -18.14 7.69 -2.52
N PRO A 262 -17.50 6.98 -3.44
CA PRO A 262 -17.16 5.56 -3.25
C PRO A 262 -16.05 5.39 -2.21
N TYR A 263 -16.25 4.48 -1.26
CA TYR A 263 -15.24 4.14 -0.25
C TYR A 263 -15.40 2.72 0.26
N PHE A 264 -14.30 2.18 0.79
CA PHE A 264 -14.25 0.96 1.57
C PHE A 264 -13.48 1.25 2.86
N ILE A 265 -14.13 1.22 4.02
CA ILE A 265 -13.45 1.30 5.31
C ILE A 265 -13.49 -0.07 6.00
N TYR A 266 -12.30 -0.54 6.43
CA TYR A 266 -12.11 -1.71 7.26
C TYR A 266 -11.66 -1.25 8.64
N ARG A 267 -12.50 -1.39 9.64
CA ARG A 267 -12.24 -1.02 11.02
C ARG A 267 -11.79 -2.24 11.80
N GLU A 268 -10.63 -2.14 12.43
CA GLU A 268 -10.11 -3.14 13.35
C GLU A 268 -10.41 -2.69 14.77
N ASP A 269 -11.49 -3.22 15.38
CA ASP A 269 -11.87 -2.85 16.72
C ASP A 269 -10.81 -3.25 17.74
N ASN A 270 -10.56 -2.37 18.71
CA ASN A 270 -9.57 -2.52 19.77
C ASN A 270 -8.10 -2.56 19.32
N LEU A 271 -7.79 -2.59 18.02
CA LEU A 271 -6.41 -2.50 17.55
C LEU A 271 -5.93 -1.04 17.51
N GLY A 272 -4.61 -0.87 17.64
CA GLY A 272 -3.91 0.41 17.63
C GLY A 272 -3.27 0.72 16.28
N HIS A 273 -2.09 1.36 16.34
CA HIS A 273 -1.35 1.79 15.14
C HIS A 273 -0.70 0.65 14.35
N GLU A 274 -0.69 -0.58 14.86
CA GLU A 274 -0.27 -1.78 14.14
C GLU A 274 -1.07 -2.01 12.85
N VAL A 275 -2.31 -1.49 12.77
CA VAL A 275 -3.13 -1.53 11.56
C VAL A 275 -2.53 -0.71 10.40
N SER A 276 -1.51 0.09 10.67
CA SER A 276 -0.70 0.70 9.60
C SER A 276 0.11 -0.33 8.79
N ILE A 277 0.28 -1.57 9.27
CA ILE A 277 1.10 -2.63 8.65
C ILE A 277 0.35 -3.96 8.52
N LEU A 278 -0.35 -4.41 9.57
CA LEU A 278 -0.96 -5.76 9.61
C LEU A 278 -1.81 -6.10 8.37
N PRO A 279 -2.68 -5.21 7.85
CA PRO A 279 -3.50 -5.53 6.69
C PRO A 279 -2.72 -5.81 5.40
N MET A 280 -1.47 -5.37 5.31
CA MET A 280 -0.59 -5.69 4.18
C MET A 280 -0.16 -7.16 4.17
N TYR A 281 -0.42 -7.90 5.24
CA TYR A 281 -0.15 -9.33 5.39
C TYR A 281 -1.42 -10.17 5.43
N GLU A 282 -2.47 -9.64 6.03
CA GLU A 282 -3.67 -10.40 6.40
C GLU A 282 -4.88 -10.10 5.50
N ASN A 283 -4.95 -8.87 4.95
CA ASN A 283 -6.11 -8.39 4.21
C ASN A 283 -5.84 -8.14 2.72
N ILE A 284 -4.85 -8.82 2.13
CA ILE A 284 -4.57 -8.73 0.68
C ILE A 284 -5.83 -9.01 -0.18
N PRO A 285 -6.65 -10.03 0.12
CA PRO A 285 -7.89 -10.27 -0.64
C PRO A 285 -8.84 -9.06 -0.65
N ASN A 286 -8.97 -8.33 0.47
CA ASN A 286 -9.80 -7.12 0.55
C ASN A 286 -9.22 -5.97 -0.29
N VAL A 287 -7.88 -5.82 -0.29
CA VAL A 287 -7.20 -4.84 -1.16
C VAL A 287 -7.45 -5.15 -2.63
N LEU A 288 -7.32 -6.41 -3.04
CA LEU A 288 -7.55 -6.83 -4.42
C LEU A 288 -9.03 -6.66 -4.83
N ASP A 289 -9.95 -6.94 -3.93
CA ASP A 289 -11.39 -6.71 -4.14
C ASP A 289 -11.73 -5.23 -4.34
N PHE A 290 -11.11 -4.34 -3.54
CA PHE A 290 -11.20 -2.90 -3.73
C PHE A 290 -10.64 -2.48 -5.09
N LEU A 291 -9.44 -2.92 -5.43
CA LEU A 291 -8.79 -2.58 -6.69
C LEU A 291 -9.62 -3.05 -7.90
N ASP A 292 -10.20 -4.24 -7.85
CA ASP A 292 -11.06 -4.76 -8.90
C ASP A 292 -12.37 -3.96 -8.99
N LYS A 293 -13.15 -3.88 -7.91
CA LYS A 293 -14.50 -3.31 -7.94
C LYS A 293 -14.50 -1.79 -8.11
N PHE A 294 -13.64 -1.07 -7.38
CA PHE A 294 -13.69 0.38 -7.33
C PHE A 294 -12.80 1.05 -8.39
N VAL A 295 -11.64 0.44 -8.68
CA VAL A 295 -10.68 1.04 -9.62
C VAL A 295 -10.88 0.50 -11.04
N LEU A 296 -10.88 -0.83 -11.23
CA LEU A 296 -10.98 -1.41 -12.57
C LEU A 296 -12.41 -1.35 -13.11
N GLN A 297 -13.40 -1.76 -12.31
CA GLN A 297 -14.83 -1.75 -12.69
C GLN A 297 -15.52 -0.41 -12.44
N LYS A 298 -14.90 0.52 -11.71
CA LYS A 298 -15.43 1.87 -11.37
C LYS A 298 -16.82 1.82 -10.71
N ARG A 299 -17.08 0.81 -9.86
CA ARG A 299 -18.36 0.67 -9.16
C ARG A 299 -18.46 1.71 -8.04
N PRO A 300 -19.55 2.47 -7.93
CA PRO A 300 -19.73 3.51 -6.90
C PRO A 300 -20.23 2.90 -5.57
N LEU A 301 -19.47 1.96 -5.02
CA LEU A 301 -19.85 1.26 -3.79
C LEU A 301 -19.44 2.05 -2.55
N GLN A 302 -20.20 1.87 -1.47
CA GLN A 302 -19.87 2.34 -0.12
C GLN A 302 -19.88 1.12 0.78
N ILE A 303 -18.73 0.73 1.32
CA ILE A 303 -18.57 -0.47 2.13
C ILE A 303 -18.00 -0.10 3.49
N ASP A 304 -18.74 -0.45 4.54
CA ASP A 304 -18.30 -0.42 5.92
C ASP A 304 -18.10 -1.87 6.40
N LEU A 305 -16.90 -2.20 6.86
CA LEU A 305 -16.59 -3.48 7.46
C LEU A 305 -15.99 -3.24 8.85
N ASP A 306 -16.67 -3.78 9.86
CA ASP A 306 -16.22 -3.75 11.24
C ASP A 306 -15.75 -5.15 11.63
N TYR A 307 -14.45 -5.29 11.91
CA TYR A 307 -13.88 -6.52 12.44
C TYR A 307 -13.67 -6.36 13.94
N ASN A 308 -14.40 -7.15 14.72
CA ASN A 308 -14.35 -7.11 16.17
C ASN A 308 -13.90 -8.47 16.73
N ASP A 309 -12.68 -8.51 17.26
CA ASP A 309 -12.20 -9.59 18.09
C ASP A 309 -12.19 -9.10 19.56
N PRO A 310 -13.09 -9.62 20.42
CA PRO A 310 -13.14 -9.21 21.83
C PRO A 310 -11.86 -9.51 22.63
N GLN A 311 -11.00 -10.38 22.10
CA GLN A 311 -9.72 -10.71 22.72
C GLN A 311 -8.56 -9.86 22.21
N ALA A 312 -8.76 -9.13 21.11
CA ALA A 312 -7.74 -8.26 20.55
C ALA A 312 -7.35 -7.14 21.50
N LYS A 313 -6.06 -6.86 21.57
CA LYS A 313 -5.48 -5.76 22.35
C LYS A 313 -4.51 -4.99 21.49
N PRO A 314 -4.48 -3.65 21.59
CA PRO A 314 -3.56 -2.85 20.80
C PRO A 314 -2.11 -3.19 21.15
N LEU A 315 -1.32 -3.49 20.13
CA LEU A 315 0.12 -3.78 20.25
C LEU A 315 0.95 -2.50 20.25
N LEU A 316 0.55 -1.51 19.44
CA LEU A 316 1.20 -0.20 19.35
C LEU A 316 0.34 0.88 19.99
N THR A 317 0.60 1.14 21.27
CA THR A 317 -0.17 2.09 22.10
C THR A 317 0.48 3.47 22.20
N LEU A 318 1.57 3.71 21.45
CA LEU A 318 2.30 4.97 21.46
C LEU A 318 1.44 6.11 20.92
N THR A 319 1.46 7.23 21.62
CA THR A 319 0.93 8.50 21.08
C THR A 319 1.83 9.01 19.94
N ALA A 320 1.30 9.92 19.13
CA ALA A 320 2.09 10.56 18.07
C ALA A 320 3.40 11.18 18.59
N GLN A 321 3.38 11.79 19.79
CA GLN A 321 4.57 12.39 20.40
C GLN A 321 5.60 11.34 20.84
N GLU A 322 5.16 10.24 21.41
CA GLU A 322 6.04 9.14 21.84
C GLU A 322 6.65 8.44 20.64
N LEU A 323 5.85 8.16 19.60
CA LEU A 323 6.32 7.59 18.35
C LEU A 323 7.38 8.50 17.70
N PHE A 324 7.09 9.80 17.61
CA PHE A 324 8.03 10.79 17.09
C PHE A 324 9.36 10.79 17.84
N LYS A 325 9.33 10.88 19.18
CA LYS A 325 10.53 10.85 20.01
C LYS A 325 11.36 9.57 19.80
N LYS A 326 10.70 8.42 19.76
CA LYS A 326 11.34 7.11 19.56
C LYS A 326 12.06 7.06 18.20
N LEU A 327 11.42 7.51 17.13
CA LEU A 327 12.02 7.53 15.79
C LEU A 327 13.17 8.52 15.66
N GLN A 328 13.08 9.69 16.29
CA GLN A 328 14.19 10.65 16.34
C GLN A 328 15.45 10.07 17.02
N GLN A 329 15.28 9.36 18.12
CA GLN A 329 16.37 8.71 18.83
C GLN A 329 17.04 7.63 17.97
N GLN A 330 16.25 6.80 17.27
CA GLN A 330 16.76 5.78 16.37
C GLN A 330 17.52 6.36 15.17
N GLY A 331 16.99 7.46 14.58
CA GLY A 331 17.66 8.16 13.49
C GLY A 331 19.00 8.78 13.90
N SER A 332 19.09 9.33 15.10
CA SER A 332 20.33 9.89 15.64
C SER A 332 21.39 8.82 15.90
N ALA A 333 20.99 7.65 16.41
CA ALA A 333 21.90 6.53 16.65
C ALA A 333 22.44 5.90 15.35
N ALA A 334 21.66 5.92 14.27
CA ALA A 334 22.10 5.42 12.96
C ALA A 334 23.09 6.35 12.24
N MET A 335 23.11 7.65 12.57
CA MET A 335 24.07 8.63 12.02
C MET A 335 25.41 8.67 12.77
N GLN A 336 25.51 8.03 13.94
CA GLN A 336 26.73 7.94 14.73
C GLN A 336 27.54 6.65 14.49
N LYS A 337 27.04 5.76 13.66
CA LYS A 337 27.71 4.55 13.17
C LYS A 337 28.13 4.71 11.71
#